data_62c5b80bdd6bee0d1cfe4eb3fa1baa6e
#
_entry.id   62c5b80bdd6bee0d1cfe4eb3fa1baa6e
#
_cell.length_a   1.000
_cell.length_b   1.000
_cell.length_c   1.000
_cell.angle_alpha   90.00
_cell.angle_beta   90.00
_cell.angle_gamma   90.00
#
_symmetry.space_group_name_H-M   'P 1'
#
loop_
_entity.id
_entity.type
_entity.pdbx_description
1 polymer ?
#
loop_
_entity_poly.entity_id
_entity_poly.type
_entity_poly.pdbx_seq_one_letter_code
_entity_poly.pdbx_strand_id
1 'polypeptide(L)'
;MFKTIVLFIFTTLIATLLVCIVSTQIVLADVQSFGLNVSHDVRLNTTLNDLIGLGPVLYILITSGFLIGFIIAKYAHKYLGGNRTLWYVAAGCTTFPLTTYIIQYSMGLTILAAVRTPMGLFLATLCCIFSAWLFAFLSSRSHIHANNLGKQDEK
;
A
#
# COMPACT_ATOMS: atom_id res chain seq x y z
N MET A 1 -21.40 -4.88 -0.54
CA MET A 1 -20.35 -5.02 -1.57
C MET A 1 -19.79 -3.66 -2.02
N PHE A 2 -20.61 -2.68 -2.35
CA PHE A 2 -20.16 -1.35 -2.79
C PHE A 2 -19.24 -0.64 -1.78
N LYS A 3 -19.60 -0.63 -0.50
CA LYS A 3 -18.79 -0.02 0.58
C LYS A 3 -17.37 -0.62 0.68
N THR A 4 -17.23 -1.94 0.49
CA THR A 4 -15.92 -2.62 0.53
C THR A 4 -15.03 -2.22 -0.65
N ILE A 5 -15.62 -2.02 -1.84
CA ILE A 5 -14.90 -1.58 -3.04
C ILE A 5 -14.40 -0.14 -2.84
N VAL A 6 -15.26 0.75 -2.34
CA VAL A 6 -14.88 2.14 -2.05
C VAL A 6 -13.74 2.20 -1.02
N LEU A 7 -13.85 1.41 0.06
CA LEU A 7 -12.79 1.30 1.06
C LEU A 7 -11.48 0.76 0.48
N PHE A 8 -11.56 -0.21 -0.43
CA PHE A 8 -10.39 -0.76 -1.11
C PHE A 8 -9.70 0.31 -1.96
N ILE A 9 -10.43 1.04 -2.79
CA ILE A 9 -9.91 2.14 -3.61
C ILE A 9 -9.27 3.22 -2.74
N PHE A 10 -9.92 3.59 -1.65
CA PHE A 10 -9.41 4.60 -0.73
C PHE A 10 -8.11 4.17 -0.04
N THR A 11 -8.04 2.93 0.43
CA THR A 11 -6.83 2.42 1.11
C THR A 11 -5.68 2.18 0.15
N THR A 12 -5.93 1.77 -1.09
CA THR A 12 -4.87 1.66 -2.11
C THR A 12 -4.35 3.02 -2.54
N LEU A 13 -5.21 4.04 -2.58
CA LEU A 13 -4.79 5.42 -2.83
C LEU A 13 -3.86 5.92 -1.71
N ILE A 14 -4.23 5.70 -0.45
CA ILE A 14 -3.39 6.05 0.71
C ILE A 14 -2.04 5.30 0.64
N ALA A 15 -2.05 4.01 0.33
CA ALA A 15 -0.82 3.22 0.19
C ALA A 15 0.11 3.83 -0.87
N THR A 16 -0.43 4.18 -2.03
CA THR A 16 0.32 4.76 -3.14
C THR A 16 0.93 6.11 -2.76
N LEU A 17 0.14 6.98 -2.13
CA LEU A 17 0.61 8.29 -1.65
C LEU A 17 1.77 8.14 -0.66
N LEU A 18 1.60 7.27 0.34
CA LEU A 18 2.64 7.04 1.36
C LEU A 18 3.91 6.45 0.75
N VAL A 19 3.79 5.44 -0.10
CA VAL A 19 4.94 4.82 -0.78
C VAL A 19 5.65 5.82 -1.68
N CYS A 20 4.93 6.64 -2.44
CA CYS A 20 5.50 7.66 -3.31
C CYS A 20 6.29 8.70 -2.50
N ILE A 21 5.67 9.27 -1.46
CA ILE A 21 6.31 10.27 -0.60
C ILE A 21 7.56 9.70 0.06
N VAL A 22 7.46 8.53 0.68
CA VAL A 22 8.59 7.89 1.37
C VAL A 22 9.72 7.58 0.38
N SER A 23 9.40 7.07 -0.80
CA SER A 23 10.39 6.76 -1.85
C SER A 23 11.15 8.00 -2.29
N THR A 24 10.45 9.12 -2.53
CA THR A 24 11.08 10.40 -2.91
C THR A 24 11.98 10.92 -1.79
N GLN A 25 11.56 10.84 -0.52
CA GLN A 25 12.38 11.29 0.60
C GLN A 25 13.67 10.46 0.76
N ILE A 26 13.62 9.16 0.51
CA ILE A 26 14.81 8.30 0.56
C ILE A 26 15.79 8.67 -0.54
N VAL A 27 15.31 8.84 -1.77
CA VAL A 27 16.16 9.23 -2.91
C VAL A 27 16.80 10.60 -2.66
N LEU A 28 16.05 11.56 -2.12
CA LEU A 28 16.59 12.87 -1.81
C LEU A 28 17.59 12.85 -0.64
N ALA A 29 17.40 11.94 0.33
CA ALA A 29 18.38 11.73 1.39
C ALA A 29 19.69 11.14 0.84
N ASP A 30 19.60 10.19 -0.10
CA ASP A 30 20.76 9.65 -0.78
C ASP A 30 21.51 10.74 -1.58
N VAL A 31 20.79 11.59 -2.30
CA VAL A 31 21.37 12.75 -3.03
C VAL A 31 22.09 13.71 -2.08
N GLN A 32 21.53 13.96 -0.90
CA GLN A 32 22.20 14.79 0.12
C GLN A 32 23.50 14.16 0.64
N SER A 33 23.56 12.84 0.73
CA SER A 33 24.76 12.13 1.18
C SER A 33 25.95 12.33 0.24
N PHE A 34 25.69 12.67 -1.05
CA PHE A 34 26.70 13.03 -2.04
C PHE A 34 27.14 14.51 -1.97
N GLY A 35 26.74 15.26 -0.92
CA GLY A 35 27.16 16.66 -0.71
C GLY A 35 26.35 17.70 -1.45
N LEU A 36 25.23 17.33 -2.08
CA LEU A 36 24.34 18.25 -2.76
C LEU A 36 23.33 18.86 -1.78
N ASN A 37 23.26 20.19 -1.71
CA ASN A 37 22.27 20.89 -0.91
C ASN A 37 20.88 20.81 -1.56
N VAL A 38 19.98 20.04 -0.95
CA VAL A 38 18.58 19.95 -1.38
C VAL A 38 17.73 20.91 -0.54
N SER A 39 17.31 22.03 -1.15
CA SER A 39 16.39 22.98 -0.52
C SER A 39 15.01 22.36 -0.30
N HIS A 40 14.24 22.90 0.66
CA HIS A 40 12.86 22.47 0.92
C HIS A 40 11.97 22.60 -0.30
N ASP A 41 12.15 23.65 -1.11
CA ASP A 41 11.39 23.86 -2.34
C ASP A 41 11.67 22.77 -3.39
N VAL A 42 12.92 22.34 -3.51
CA VAL A 42 13.30 21.22 -4.39
C VAL A 42 12.64 19.93 -3.93
N ARG A 43 12.61 19.68 -2.62
CA ARG A 43 11.94 18.49 -2.06
C ARG A 43 10.45 18.45 -2.39
N LEU A 44 9.74 19.55 -2.22
CA LEU A 44 8.32 19.63 -2.51
C LEU A 44 8.03 19.45 -4.01
N ASN A 45 8.76 20.17 -4.86
CA ASN A 45 8.59 20.06 -6.32
C ASN A 45 8.90 18.66 -6.83
N THR A 46 9.97 18.03 -6.34
CA THR A 46 10.31 16.66 -6.73
C THR A 46 9.22 15.68 -6.29
N THR A 47 8.74 15.78 -5.04
CA THR A 47 7.66 14.91 -4.54
C THR A 47 6.38 15.08 -5.35
N LEU A 48 6.00 16.29 -5.72
CA LEU A 48 4.83 16.55 -6.57
C LEU A 48 5.01 16.00 -7.99
N ASN A 49 6.17 16.19 -8.59
CA ASN A 49 6.48 15.63 -9.91
C ASN A 49 6.48 14.10 -9.91
N ASP A 50 7.04 13.49 -8.88
CA ASP A 50 7.03 12.04 -8.70
C ASP A 50 5.59 11.53 -8.50
N LEU A 51 4.78 12.24 -7.75
CA LEU A 51 3.39 11.88 -7.52
C LEU A 51 2.57 11.91 -8.81
N ILE A 52 2.80 12.90 -9.66
CA ILE A 52 2.11 13.04 -10.95
C ILE A 52 2.65 12.04 -11.98
N GLY A 53 3.96 11.84 -12.03
CA GLY A 53 4.62 10.99 -13.04
C GLY A 53 4.60 9.50 -12.69
N LEU A 54 5.01 9.15 -11.46
CA LEU A 54 5.11 7.77 -11.01
C LEU A 54 3.85 7.29 -10.27
N GLY A 55 3.08 8.20 -9.68
CA GLY A 55 1.90 7.90 -8.88
C GLY A 55 0.90 6.98 -9.59
N PRO A 56 0.46 7.28 -10.84
CA PRO A 56 -0.50 6.43 -11.56
C PRO A 56 0.01 5.00 -11.80
N VAL A 57 1.28 4.85 -12.14
CA VAL A 57 1.91 3.54 -12.36
C VAL A 57 1.98 2.76 -11.06
N LEU A 58 2.41 3.41 -9.97
CA LEU A 58 2.45 2.83 -8.63
C LEU A 58 1.06 2.45 -8.13
N TYR A 59 0.06 3.27 -8.41
CA TYR A 59 -1.32 2.99 -8.04
C TYR A 59 -1.84 1.71 -8.69
N ILE A 60 -1.64 1.54 -9.98
CA ILE A 60 -2.04 0.31 -10.71
C ILE A 60 -1.31 -0.91 -10.11
N LEU A 61 -0.02 -0.76 -9.85
CA LEU A 61 0.84 -1.81 -9.33
C LEU A 61 0.45 -2.24 -7.91
N ILE A 62 0.26 -1.29 -7.00
CA ILE A 62 -0.17 -1.56 -5.63
C ILE A 62 -1.59 -2.10 -5.61
N THR A 63 -2.50 -1.57 -6.43
CA THR A 63 -3.89 -2.02 -6.51
C THR A 63 -3.97 -3.46 -6.99
N SER A 64 -3.24 -3.83 -8.04
CA SER A 64 -3.21 -5.22 -8.54
C SER A 64 -2.62 -6.18 -7.51
N GLY A 65 -1.53 -5.79 -6.86
CA GLY A 65 -0.93 -6.58 -5.79
C GLY A 65 -1.86 -6.76 -4.58
N PHE A 66 -2.49 -5.70 -4.09
CA PHE A 66 -3.44 -5.76 -2.98
C PHE A 66 -4.70 -6.55 -3.33
N LEU A 67 -5.17 -6.46 -4.56
CA LEU A 67 -6.32 -7.25 -5.01
C LEU A 67 -6.03 -8.75 -4.88
N ILE A 68 -4.91 -9.20 -5.41
CA ILE A 68 -4.49 -10.61 -5.31
C ILE A 68 -4.24 -10.98 -3.85
N GLY A 69 -3.49 -10.17 -3.11
CA GLY A 69 -3.18 -10.41 -1.70
C GLY A 69 -4.41 -10.48 -0.81
N PHE A 70 -5.39 -9.61 -1.01
CA PHE A 70 -6.62 -9.61 -0.21
C PHE A 70 -7.57 -10.76 -0.58
N ILE A 71 -7.58 -11.21 -1.83
CA ILE A 71 -8.30 -12.42 -2.22
C ILE A 71 -7.70 -13.62 -1.48
N ILE A 72 -6.38 -13.77 -1.52
CA ILE A 72 -5.67 -14.84 -0.81
C ILE A 72 -5.94 -14.76 0.70
N ALA A 73 -5.83 -13.58 1.30
CA ALA A 73 -6.10 -13.36 2.73
C ALA A 73 -7.53 -13.75 3.13
N LYS A 74 -8.51 -13.45 2.28
CA LYS A 74 -9.91 -13.84 2.50
C LYS A 74 -10.09 -15.35 2.50
N TYR A 75 -9.48 -16.06 1.55
CA TYR A 75 -9.52 -17.53 1.50
C TYR A 75 -8.74 -18.15 2.66
N ALA A 76 -7.56 -17.64 2.97
CA ALA A 76 -6.76 -18.11 4.10
C ALA A 76 -7.53 -17.97 5.41
N HIS A 77 -8.17 -16.83 5.66
CA HIS A 77 -9.03 -16.65 6.83
C HIS A 77 -10.20 -17.65 6.88
N LYS A 78 -10.80 -17.97 5.73
CA LYS A 78 -11.92 -18.92 5.65
C LYS A 78 -11.51 -20.36 5.99
N TYR A 79 -10.31 -20.81 5.56
CA TYR A 79 -9.85 -22.19 5.73
C TYR A 79 -9.05 -22.42 7.01
N LEU A 80 -8.22 -21.46 7.42
CA LEU A 80 -7.35 -21.60 8.59
C LEU A 80 -7.94 -20.96 9.85
N GLY A 81 -8.97 -20.11 9.72
CA GLY A 81 -9.53 -19.36 10.86
C GLY A 81 -8.58 -18.26 11.35
N GLY A 82 -8.72 -17.87 12.62
CA GLY A 82 -7.89 -16.84 13.25
C GLY A 82 -8.39 -15.40 13.02
N ASN A 83 -7.58 -14.42 13.44
CA ASN A 83 -7.93 -13.02 13.34
C ASN A 83 -7.86 -12.52 11.90
N ARG A 84 -8.99 -12.06 11.38
CA ARG A 84 -9.12 -11.50 10.03
C ARG A 84 -8.08 -10.40 9.75
N THR A 85 -7.84 -9.51 10.72
CA THR A 85 -6.89 -8.42 10.59
C THR A 85 -5.46 -8.90 10.34
N LEU A 86 -5.04 -9.99 11.01
CA LEU A 86 -3.70 -10.56 10.82
C LEU A 86 -3.47 -11.03 9.39
N TRP A 87 -4.46 -11.67 8.77
CA TRP A 87 -4.35 -12.14 7.38
C TRP A 87 -4.22 -10.99 6.38
N TYR A 88 -4.96 -9.88 6.57
CA TYR A 88 -4.83 -8.70 5.71
C TYR A 88 -3.48 -7.99 5.91
N VAL A 89 -2.99 -7.89 7.14
CA VAL A 89 -1.67 -7.32 7.45
C VAL A 89 -0.56 -8.19 6.84
N ALA A 90 -0.65 -9.52 6.96
CA ALA A 90 0.29 -10.44 6.34
C ALA A 90 0.29 -10.30 4.80
N ALA A 91 -0.90 -10.16 4.19
CA ALA A 91 -1.00 -9.88 2.77
C ALA A 91 -0.33 -8.56 2.39
N GLY A 92 -0.52 -7.47 3.16
CA GLY A 92 0.17 -6.19 2.93
C GLY A 92 1.69 -6.30 3.04
N CYS A 93 2.19 -7.10 4.00
CA CYS A 93 3.62 -7.33 4.18
C CYS A 93 4.27 -8.08 3.01
N THR A 94 3.59 -9.06 2.44
CA THR A 94 4.15 -9.92 1.38
C THR A 94 3.92 -9.37 -0.02
N THR A 95 2.81 -8.65 -0.24
CA THR A 95 2.39 -8.20 -1.57
C THR A 95 3.38 -7.22 -2.18
N PHE A 96 3.83 -6.21 -1.45
CA PHE A 96 4.70 -5.17 -2.00
C PHE A 96 6.09 -5.72 -2.42
N PRO A 97 6.85 -6.42 -1.55
CA PRO A 97 8.14 -6.98 -1.96
C PRO A 97 8.01 -8.04 -3.05
N LEU A 98 6.94 -8.86 -3.02
CA LEU A 98 6.71 -9.86 -4.05
C LEU A 98 6.43 -9.19 -5.41
N THR A 99 5.60 -8.16 -5.45
CA THR A 99 5.27 -7.44 -6.68
C THR A 99 6.51 -6.74 -7.26
N THR A 100 7.31 -6.09 -6.43
CA THR A 100 8.56 -5.45 -6.87
C THR A 100 9.58 -6.48 -7.38
N TYR A 101 9.69 -7.63 -6.72
CA TYR A 101 10.55 -8.73 -7.16
C TYR A 101 10.14 -9.29 -8.53
N ILE A 102 8.84 -9.54 -8.73
CA ILE A 102 8.31 -10.05 -10.00
C ILE A 102 8.59 -9.07 -11.15
N ILE A 103 8.41 -7.78 -10.93
CA ILE A 103 8.65 -6.75 -11.95
C ILE A 103 10.15 -6.67 -12.28
N GLN A 104 11.00 -6.68 -11.26
CA GLN A 104 12.44 -6.66 -11.44
C GLN A 104 12.92 -7.89 -12.24
N TYR A 105 12.35 -9.05 -11.96
CA TYR A 105 12.66 -10.28 -12.68
C TYR A 105 12.17 -10.27 -14.13
N SER A 106 10.97 -9.73 -14.38
CA SER A 106 10.34 -9.73 -15.72
C SER A 106 10.90 -8.65 -16.63
N MET A 107 11.19 -7.47 -16.10
CA MET A 107 11.58 -6.30 -16.90
C MET A 107 13.06 -5.90 -16.73
N GLY A 108 13.77 -6.49 -15.79
CA GLY A 108 15.16 -6.12 -15.47
C GLY A 108 15.31 -4.69 -14.94
N LEU A 109 14.19 -4.01 -14.65
CA LEU A 109 14.15 -2.61 -14.24
C LEU A 109 13.57 -2.49 -12.83
N THR A 110 14.21 -1.67 -12.01
CA THR A 110 13.64 -1.23 -10.73
C THR A 110 12.82 0.04 -10.97
N ILE A 111 11.48 -0.06 -10.85
CA ILE A 111 10.57 1.07 -11.09
C ILE A 111 10.82 2.20 -10.07
N LEU A 112 11.13 1.85 -8.82
CA LEU A 112 11.48 2.81 -7.79
C LEU A 112 12.96 2.73 -7.46
N ALA A 113 13.66 3.85 -7.59
CA ALA A 113 15.06 3.96 -7.16
C ALA A 113 15.23 3.63 -5.65
N ALA A 114 14.27 4.03 -4.83
CA ALA A 114 14.26 3.76 -3.39
C ALA A 114 14.26 2.26 -3.04
N VAL A 115 13.67 1.40 -3.87
CA VAL A 115 13.58 -0.06 -3.62
C VAL A 115 14.93 -0.76 -3.85
N ARG A 116 15.90 -0.10 -4.47
CA ARG A 116 17.29 -0.62 -4.59
C ARG A 116 17.98 -0.71 -3.24
N THR A 117 17.60 0.11 -2.29
CA THR A 117 18.14 0.07 -0.93
C THR A 117 17.26 -0.82 -0.05
N PRO A 118 17.85 -1.70 0.80
CA PRO A 118 17.07 -2.52 1.73
C PRO A 118 16.20 -1.66 2.66
N MET A 119 16.69 -0.48 3.04
CA MET A 119 15.97 0.48 3.87
C MET A 119 14.72 1.02 3.17
N GLY A 120 14.82 1.34 1.87
CA GLY A 120 13.69 1.81 1.08
C GLY A 120 12.62 0.76 0.90
N LEU A 121 13.03 -0.50 0.61
CA LEU A 121 12.10 -1.62 0.53
C LEU A 121 11.35 -1.83 1.86
N PHE A 122 12.07 -1.77 2.98
CA PHE A 122 11.50 -1.94 4.32
C PHE A 122 10.47 -0.84 4.63
N LEU A 123 10.82 0.43 4.42
CA LEU A 123 9.91 1.56 4.66
C LEU A 123 8.67 1.53 3.76
N ALA A 124 8.83 1.21 2.47
CA ALA A 124 7.71 1.07 1.56
C ALA A 124 6.78 -0.09 1.97
N THR A 125 7.35 -1.21 2.43
CA THR A 125 6.57 -2.34 2.97
C THR A 125 5.79 -1.94 4.22
N LEU A 126 6.37 -1.15 5.13
CA LEU A 126 5.68 -0.62 6.30
C LEU A 126 4.47 0.25 5.92
N CYS A 127 4.60 1.09 4.89
CA CYS A 127 3.47 1.88 4.36
C CYS A 127 2.33 0.98 3.85
N CYS A 128 2.66 -0.11 3.17
CA CYS A 128 1.68 -1.08 2.69
C CYS A 128 1.03 -1.86 3.84
N ILE A 129 1.79 -2.24 4.87
CA ILE A 129 1.26 -2.87 6.09
C ILE A 129 0.26 -1.94 6.78
N PHE A 130 0.61 -0.68 6.95
CA PHE A 130 -0.27 0.32 7.57
C PHE A 130 -1.57 0.47 6.79
N SER A 131 -1.51 0.56 5.46
CA SER A 131 -2.69 0.67 4.60
C SER A 131 -3.56 -0.59 4.63
N ALA A 132 -2.96 -1.79 4.65
CA ALA A 132 -3.67 -3.05 4.78
C ALA A 132 -4.35 -3.19 6.15
N TRP A 133 -3.69 -2.74 7.22
CA TRP A 133 -4.29 -2.68 8.55
C TRP A 133 -5.48 -1.71 8.59
N LEU A 134 -5.33 -0.54 7.98
CA LEU A 134 -6.42 0.45 7.85
C LEU A 134 -7.62 -0.14 7.12
N PHE A 135 -7.40 -0.87 6.02
CA PHE A 135 -8.47 -1.57 5.30
C PHE A 135 -9.18 -2.60 6.18
N ALA A 136 -8.42 -3.43 6.90
CA ALA A 136 -8.98 -4.44 7.78
C ALA A 136 -9.84 -3.82 8.90
N PHE A 137 -9.35 -2.73 9.49
CA PHE A 137 -10.04 -2.00 10.55
C PHE A 137 -11.33 -1.35 10.08
N LEU A 138 -11.30 -0.62 8.97
CA LEU A 138 -12.48 0.03 8.39
C LEU A 138 -13.50 -0.98 7.87
N SER A 139 -13.03 -2.07 7.26
CA SER A 139 -13.90 -3.14 6.76
C SER A 139 -14.61 -3.88 7.89
N SER A 140 -13.99 -4.06 9.06
CA SER A 140 -14.65 -4.70 10.21
C SER A 140 -15.76 -3.83 10.79
N ARG A 141 -15.57 -2.52 10.89
CA ARG A 141 -16.61 -1.58 11.36
C ARG A 141 -17.82 -1.50 10.44
N SER A 142 -17.59 -1.58 9.13
CA SER A 142 -18.67 -1.56 8.12
C SER A 142 -19.60 -2.77 8.24
N HIS A 143 -19.10 -3.94 8.62
CA HIS A 143 -19.91 -5.15 8.82
C HIS A 143 -20.77 -5.08 10.09
N ILE A 144 -20.25 -4.51 11.18
CA ILE A 144 -20.97 -4.39 12.44
C ILE A 144 -22.18 -3.44 12.28
N HIS A 145 -21.99 -2.34 11.56
CA HIS A 145 -23.06 -1.37 11.34
C HIS A 145 -24.19 -1.91 10.45
N ALA A 146 -23.87 -2.69 9.43
CA ALA A 146 -24.86 -3.33 8.56
C ALA A 146 -25.69 -4.38 9.30
N ASN A 147 -25.07 -5.13 10.23
CA ASN A 147 -25.76 -6.16 10.99
C ASN A 147 -26.70 -5.57 12.08
N ASN A 148 -26.38 -4.37 12.58
CA ASN A 148 -27.23 -3.67 13.55
C ASN A 148 -28.46 -3.03 12.91
N LEU A 149 -28.38 -2.57 11.66
CA LEU A 149 -29.51 -2.03 10.91
C LEU A 149 -30.50 -3.15 10.54
N GLY A 150 -30.03 -4.30 10.08
CA GLY A 150 -30.89 -5.43 9.74
C GLY A 150 -31.66 -6.02 10.94
N LYS A 151 -31.16 -5.84 12.16
CA LYS A 151 -31.89 -6.25 13.39
C LYS A 151 -32.94 -5.24 13.85
N GLN A 152 -32.92 -4.02 13.37
CA GLN A 152 -33.95 -3.01 13.69
C GLN A 152 -35.18 -3.11 12.79
N ASP A 153 -34.97 -3.60 11.56
CA ASP A 153 -36.06 -3.79 10.59
C ASP A 153 -36.90 -5.08 10.85
N GLU A 154 -36.41 -5.98 11.74
CA GLU A 154 -37.12 -7.21 12.15
C GLU A 154 -37.93 -7.05 13.46
N LYS A 155 -38.00 -5.87 14.04
CA LYS A 155 -38.81 -5.56 15.24
C LYS A 155 -39.97 -4.66 14.88
#